data_e27a46d5e060d65206e38bb6ca9af39d
#
_entry.id   e27a46d5e060d65206e38bb6ca9af39d
#
_cell.length_a   1.000
_cell.length_b   1.000
_cell.length_c   1.000
_cell.angle_alpha   90.00
_cell.angle_beta   90.00
_cell.angle_gamma   90.00
#
_symmetry.space_group_name_H-M   'P 1'
#
loop_
_entity.id
_entity.type
_entity.pdbx_description
1 polymer ?
#
loop_
_entity_poly.entity_id
_entity_poly.type
_entity_poly.pdbx_seq_one_letter_code
_entity_poly.pdbx_strand_id
1 'polypeptide(L)'
;MTFDLTAEFESLVAALERGEVPCAVCGGLAVNIHGHVRSTQDIDLLVPREALEAALDTVAGIGFTPRAGPIPFGAGTDRYRELHRVSRILEADVLTVDFLVVTPILASVWESREVIEWRAHRIPTVSRRGLLEMKRLAGRYQDLADIEALEKGADA
;
A
#
# COMPACT_ATOMS: atom_id res chain seq x y z
N MET A 1 -10.27 -22.72 0.54
CA MET A 1 -10.68 -21.54 1.30
C MET A 1 -9.98 -20.31 0.71
N THR A 2 -10.72 -19.24 0.48
CA THR A 2 -10.17 -18.01 -0.08
C THR A 2 -9.97 -16.97 1.03
N PHE A 3 -9.05 -16.03 0.81
CA PHE A 3 -8.86 -14.91 1.72
C PHE A 3 -9.99 -13.89 1.58
N ASP A 4 -10.49 -13.41 2.72
CA ASP A 4 -11.33 -12.22 2.77
C ASP A 4 -10.39 -11.02 2.85
N LEU A 5 -10.21 -10.32 1.73
CA LEU A 5 -9.25 -9.21 1.64
C LEU A 5 -9.53 -8.12 2.67
N THR A 6 -10.79 -7.75 2.88
CA THR A 6 -11.14 -6.70 3.85
C THR A 6 -10.75 -7.12 5.27
N ALA A 7 -11.10 -8.34 5.67
CA ALA A 7 -10.75 -8.84 7.01
C ALA A 7 -9.25 -8.96 7.20
N GLU A 8 -8.55 -9.44 6.20
CA GLU A 8 -7.07 -9.55 6.23
C GLU A 8 -6.41 -8.16 6.31
N PHE A 9 -6.93 -7.21 5.55
CA PHE A 9 -6.45 -5.82 5.57
C PHE A 9 -6.64 -5.19 6.95
N GLU A 10 -7.83 -5.34 7.54
CA GLU A 10 -8.12 -4.81 8.89
C GLU A 10 -7.18 -5.42 9.94
N SER A 11 -6.95 -6.73 9.87
CA SER A 11 -6.04 -7.44 10.75
C SER A 11 -4.59 -6.93 10.60
N LEU A 12 -4.17 -6.70 9.38
CA LEU A 12 -2.84 -6.21 9.05
C LEU A 12 -2.61 -4.79 9.59
N VAL A 13 -3.55 -3.89 9.35
CA VAL A 13 -3.48 -2.51 9.85
C VAL A 13 -3.45 -2.50 11.38
N ALA A 14 -4.30 -3.31 12.01
CA ALA A 14 -4.33 -3.42 13.48
C ALA A 14 -2.99 -3.93 14.04
N ALA A 15 -2.37 -4.89 13.39
CA ALA A 15 -1.07 -5.42 13.81
C ALA A 15 0.03 -4.36 13.71
N LEU A 16 0.06 -3.62 12.61
CA LEU A 16 1.04 -2.53 12.41
C LEU A 16 0.84 -1.40 13.42
N GLU A 17 -0.41 -1.06 13.72
CA GLU A 17 -0.74 -0.06 14.73
C GLU A 17 -0.27 -0.50 16.13
N ARG A 18 -0.55 -1.74 16.52
CA ARG A 18 -0.08 -2.29 17.80
C ARG A 18 1.45 -2.31 17.91
N GLY A 19 2.13 -2.56 16.79
CA GLY A 19 3.59 -2.54 16.71
C GLY A 19 4.17 -1.14 16.60
N GLU A 20 3.33 -0.12 16.56
CA GLU A 20 3.74 1.29 16.38
C GLU A 20 4.60 1.50 15.12
N VAL A 21 4.26 0.77 14.05
CA VAL A 21 4.95 0.86 12.77
C VAL A 21 4.28 1.92 11.91
N PRO A 22 4.97 3.01 11.56
CA PRO A 22 4.41 4.01 10.67
C PRO A 22 4.29 3.45 9.25
N CYS A 23 3.11 3.60 8.66
CA CYS A 23 2.84 3.18 7.29
C CYS A 23 1.66 3.97 6.73
N ALA A 24 1.47 3.89 5.43
CA ALA A 24 0.30 4.49 4.78
C ALA A 24 -0.17 3.60 3.64
N VAL A 25 -1.47 3.35 3.59
CA VAL A 25 -2.08 2.54 2.53
C VAL A 25 -1.95 3.29 1.20
N CYS A 26 -1.53 2.58 0.18
CA CYS A 26 -1.46 3.07 -1.19
C CYS A 26 -2.04 2.01 -2.14
N GLY A 27 -1.80 2.12 -3.43
CA GLY A 27 -2.30 1.15 -4.41
C GLY A 27 -3.81 1.08 -4.51
N GLY A 28 -4.31 -0.09 -4.91
CA GLY A 28 -5.74 -0.30 -5.19
C GLY A 28 -6.67 -0.10 -4.00
N LEU A 29 -6.23 -0.47 -2.79
CA LEU A 29 -7.04 -0.24 -1.59
C LEU A 29 -7.18 1.24 -1.28
N ALA A 30 -6.14 2.04 -1.52
CA ALA A 30 -6.24 3.49 -1.36
C ALA A 30 -7.24 4.09 -2.37
N VAL A 31 -7.29 3.57 -3.59
CA VAL A 31 -8.30 3.96 -4.58
C VAL A 31 -9.71 3.73 -4.04
N ASN A 32 -9.95 2.57 -3.43
CA ASN A 32 -11.23 2.27 -2.77
C ASN A 32 -11.52 3.23 -1.61
N ILE A 33 -10.54 3.46 -0.77
CA ILE A 33 -10.67 4.35 0.40
C ILE A 33 -11.02 5.77 -0.04
N HIS A 34 -10.44 6.23 -1.15
CA HIS A 34 -10.75 7.54 -1.72
C HIS A 34 -12.06 7.58 -2.53
N GLY A 35 -12.85 6.52 -2.51
CA GLY A 35 -14.22 6.52 -2.99
C GLY A 35 -14.45 5.88 -4.36
N HIS A 36 -13.42 5.41 -5.03
CA HIS A 36 -13.59 4.69 -6.30
C HIS A 36 -13.51 3.18 -6.06
N VAL A 37 -14.68 2.54 -5.94
CA VAL A 37 -14.77 1.10 -5.66
C VAL A 37 -14.42 0.30 -6.90
N ARG A 38 -13.38 -0.52 -6.79
CA ARG A 38 -12.98 -1.50 -7.80
C ARG A 38 -12.33 -2.71 -7.15
N SER A 39 -12.25 -3.82 -7.87
CA SER A 39 -11.58 -5.02 -7.37
C SER A 39 -10.08 -4.79 -7.21
N THR A 40 -9.54 -5.31 -6.12
CA THR A 40 -8.10 -5.38 -5.88
C THR A 40 -7.80 -6.68 -5.14
N GLN A 41 -6.62 -7.25 -5.38
CA GLN A 41 -6.20 -8.52 -4.78
C GLN A 41 -4.98 -8.38 -3.89
N ASP A 42 -4.30 -7.25 -3.96
CA ASP A 42 -3.05 -7.01 -3.25
C ASP A 42 -3.21 -5.88 -2.25
N ILE A 43 -2.41 -5.91 -1.20
CA ILE A 43 -2.34 -4.85 -0.21
C ILE A 43 -1.00 -4.13 -0.42
N ASP A 44 -1.06 -2.82 -0.66
CA ASP A 44 0.14 -1.99 -0.87
C ASP A 44 0.26 -0.98 0.25
N LEU A 45 1.44 -0.94 0.88
CA LEU A 45 1.74 -0.05 1.99
C LEU A 45 3.03 0.72 1.74
N LEU A 46 2.98 2.01 1.94
CA LEU A 46 4.16 2.88 1.92
C LEU A 46 4.77 2.89 3.32
N VAL A 47 6.07 2.72 3.43
CA VAL A 47 6.77 2.62 4.72
C VAL A 47 8.11 3.35 4.67
N PRO A 48 8.47 4.12 5.72
CA PRO A 48 9.81 4.70 5.79
C PRO A 48 10.88 3.60 5.86
N ARG A 49 12.05 3.86 5.29
CA ARG A 49 13.13 2.86 5.30
C ARG A 49 13.50 2.41 6.71
N GLU A 50 13.54 3.32 7.65
CA GLU A 50 13.88 3.02 9.05
C GLU A 50 12.84 2.15 9.75
N ALA A 51 11.62 2.06 9.22
CA ALA A 51 10.55 1.24 9.77
C ALA A 51 10.35 -0.08 9.01
N LEU A 52 11.06 -0.31 7.91
CA LEU A 52 10.86 -1.46 7.03
C LEU A 52 11.04 -2.79 7.76
N GLU A 53 12.13 -2.98 8.49
CA GLU A 53 12.37 -4.25 9.20
C GLU A 53 11.33 -4.50 10.28
N ALA A 54 10.91 -3.47 11.02
CA ALA A 54 9.85 -3.59 12.01
C ALA A 54 8.52 -3.97 11.35
N ALA A 55 8.23 -3.39 10.18
CA ALA A 55 7.04 -3.74 9.40
C ALA A 55 7.06 -5.20 8.96
N LEU A 56 8.17 -5.66 8.40
CA LEU A 56 8.33 -7.04 7.94
C LEU A 56 8.22 -8.02 9.09
N ASP A 57 8.84 -7.74 10.22
CA ASP A 57 8.78 -8.59 11.41
C ASP A 57 7.37 -8.64 12.01
N THR A 58 6.68 -7.51 12.04
CA THR A 58 5.30 -7.43 12.55
C THR A 58 4.36 -8.30 11.74
N VAL A 59 4.40 -8.20 10.42
CA VAL A 59 3.50 -8.98 9.57
C VAL A 59 3.91 -10.46 9.48
N ALA A 60 5.18 -10.79 9.69
CA ALA A 60 5.62 -12.16 9.82
C ALA A 60 4.92 -12.84 11.00
N GLY A 61 4.69 -12.10 12.10
CA GLY A 61 3.98 -12.59 13.27
C GLY A 61 2.53 -12.99 13.03
N ILE A 62 1.92 -12.52 11.94
CA ILE A 62 0.56 -12.88 11.55
C ILE A 62 0.51 -13.69 10.24
N GLY A 63 1.64 -14.30 9.87
CA GLY A 63 1.69 -15.30 8.81
C GLY A 63 2.24 -14.87 7.47
N PHE A 64 2.69 -13.62 7.33
CA PHE A 64 3.30 -13.14 6.09
C PHE A 64 4.81 -13.38 6.13
N THR A 65 5.22 -14.63 5.94
CA THR A 65 6.60 -15.07 6.15
C THR A 65 7.44 -15.20 4.88
N PRO A 66 6.96 -15.73 3.75
CA PRO A 66 7.77 -15.71 2.54
C PRO A 66 8.04 -14.27 2.09
N ARG A 67 9.32 -13.93 1.90
CA ARG A 67 9.78 -12.59 1.49
C ARG A 67 10.41 -12.63 0.12
N ALA A 68 10.17 -11.57 -0.68
CA ALA A 68 10.87 -11.30 -1.92
C ALA A 68 11.27 -9.83 -1.97
N GLY A 69 12.50 -9.56 -2.38
CA GLY A 69 13.01 -8.19 -2.47
C GLY A 69 14.38 -8.05 -1.83
N PRO A 70 15.00 -6.85 -1.95
CA PRO A 70 14.41 -5.67 -2.59
C PRO A 70 14.20 -5.82 -4.08
N ILE A 71 13.07 -5.30 -4.57
CA ILE A 71 12.74 -5.25 -5.99
C ILE A 71 12.87 -3.78 -6.41
N PRO A 72 13.90 -3.39 -7.19
CA PRO A 72 14.13 -2.00 -7.54
C PRO A 72 13.37 -1.59 -8.79
N PHE A 73 12.96 -0.32 -8.82
CA PHE A 73 12.41 0.34 -10.00
C PHE A 73 13.17 1.64 -10.21
N GLY A 74 13.62 1.90 -11.43
CA GLY A 74 14.36 3.12 -11.75
C GLY A 74 15.71 3.25 -11.03
N ALA A 75 16.39 2.12 -10.78
CA ALA A 75 17.68 2.12 -10.11
C ALA A 75 18.68 3.02 -10.82
N GLY A 76 19.42 3.84 -10.03
CA GLY A 76 20.39 4.78 -10.57
C GLY A 76 19.77 6.06 -11.13
N THR A 77 18.48 6.27 -10.98
CA THR A 77 17.79 7.48 -11.43
C THR A 77 17.17 8.22 -10.24
N ASP A 78 16.69 9.44 -10.46
CA ASP A 78 15.95 10.22 -9.46
C ASP A 78 14.52 9.69 -9.23
N ARG A 79 14.12 8.68 -10.00
CA ARG A 79 12.81 8.02 -9.89
C ARG A 79 12.91 6.68 -9.18
N TYR A 80 13.97 6.47 -8.41
CA TYR A 80 14.20 5.21 -7.71
C TYR A 80 13.09 4.89 -6.71
N ARG A 81 12.57 3.66 -6.82
CA ARG A 81 11.61 3.07 -5.89
C ARG A 81 12.06 1.66 -5.53
N GLU A 82 11.66 1.21 -4.37
CA GLU A 82 12.07 -0.09 -3.86
C GLU A 82 10.88 -0.76 -3.20
N LEU A 83 10.62 -2.01 -3.58
CA LEU A 83 9.49 -2.80 -3.10
C LEU A 83 9.98 -4.05 -2.38
N HIS A 84 9.34 -4.39 -1.27
CA HIS A 84 9.53 -5.65 -0.56
C HIS A 84 8.18 -6.34 -0.46
N ARG A 85 8.14 -7.57 -0.95
CA ARG A 85 6.91 -8.37 -0.99
C ARG A 85 6.94 -9.43 0.09
N VAL A 86 5.82 -9.57 0.80
CA VAL A 86 5.60 -10.68 1.70
C VAL A 86 4.30 -11.37 1.32
N SER A 87 4.18 -12.65 1.65
CA SER A 87 3.03 -13.44 1.25
C SER A 87 2.55 -14.31 2.40
N ARG A 88 1.24 -14.53 2.44
CA ARG A 88 0.63 -15.54 3.29
C ARG A 88 -0.03 -16.55 2.38
N ILE A 89 0.26 -17.82 2.61
CA ILE A 89 -0.22 -18.90 1.78
C ILE A 89 -1.25 -19.69 2.59
N LEU A 90 -2.45 -19.85 2.03
CA LEU A 90 -3.53 -20.62 2.63
C LEU A 90 -4.07 -21.60 1.59
N GLU A 91 -3.70 -22.89 1.71
CA GLU A 91 -4.01 -23.91 0.71
C GLU A 91 -3.46 -23.50 -0.67
N ALA A 92 -4.33 -23.29 -1.66
CA ALA A 92 -3.94 -22.86 -3.00
C ALA A 92 -3.95 -21.35 -3.20
N ASP A 93 -4.42 -20.60 -2.19
CA ASP A 93 -4.50 -19.13 -2.25
C ASP A 93 -3.24 -18.47 -1.70
N VAL A 94 -2.90 -17.33 -2.30
CA VAL A 94 -1.78 -16.49 -1.86
C VAL A 94 -2.28 -15.07 -1.69
N LEU A 95 -2.08 -14.51 -0.51
CA LEU A 95 -2.31 -13.08 -0.28
C LEU A 95 -0.97 -12.37 -0.24
N THR A 96 -0.82 -11.33 -1.05
CA THR A 96 0.41 -10.58 -1.19
C THR A 96 0.27 -9.20 -0.53
N VAL A 97 1.30 -8.84 0.25
CA VAL A 97 1.45 -7.50 0.80
C VAL A 97 2.76 -6.92 0.26
N ASP A 98 2.68 -5.76 -0.37
CA ASP A 98 3.83 -5.05 -0.91
C ASP A 98 4.14 -3.82 -0.06
N PHE A 99 5.36 -3.79 0.49
CA PHE A 99 5.87 -2.62 1.18
C PHE A 99 6.72 -1.81 0.21
N LEU A 100 6.28 -0.60 -0.09
CA LEU A 100 7.02 0.35 -0.92
C LEU A 100 7.77 1.29 0.00
N VAL A 101 9.08 1.31 -0.12
CA VAL A 101 9.94 2.14 0.74
C VAL A 101 9.87 3.60 0.31
N VAL A 102 9.80 4.51 1.28
CA VAL A 102 9.85 5.95 0.99
C VAL A 102 11.25 6.31 0.52
N THR A 103 11.39 6.52 -0.79
CA THR A 103 12.60 7.03 -1.43
C THR A 103 12.42 8.53 -1.70
N PRO A 104 13.44 9.28 -2.13
CA PRO A 104 13.30 10.72 -2.36
C PRO A 104 12.12 11.11 -3.23
N ILE A 105 11.83 10.37 -4.30
CA ILE A 105 10.69 10.67 -5.20
C ILE A 105 9.35 10.54 -4.49
N LEU A 106 9.27 9.76 -3.41
CA LEU A 106 8.05 9.51 -2.64
C LEU A 106 7.96 10.31 -1.34
N ALA A 107 8.96 11.12 -1.03
CA ALA A 107 9.01 11.86 0.23
C ALA A 107 7.77 12.76 0.43
N SER A 108 7.37 13.49 -0.61
CA SER A 108 6.19 14.37 -0.54
C SER A 108 4.89 13.59 -0.36
N VAL A 109 4.80 12.40 -0.96
CA VAL A 109 3.66 11.51 -0.80
C VAL A 109 3.55 11.06 0.66
N TRP A 110 4.66 10.67 1.25
CA TRP A 110 4.72 10.28 2.66
C TRP A 110 4.33 11.42 3.59
N GLU A 111 4.86 12.60 3.35
CA GLU A 111 4.58 13.78 4.19
C GLU A 111 3.13 14.22 4.14
N SER A 112 2.45 14.03 3.01
CA SER A 112 1.05 14.44 2.82
C SER A 112 0.03 13.37 3.22
N ARG A 113 0.49 12.23 3.74
CA ARG A 113 -0.42 11.17 4.18
C ARG A 113 -1.37 11.68 5.25
N GLU A 114 -2.53 11.05 5.33
CA GLU A 114 -3.57 11.44 6.27
C GLU A 114 -4.25 10.21 6.85
N VAL A 115 -5.01 10.40 7.93
CA VAL A 115 -5.81 9.33 8.52
C VAL A 115 -7.23 9.49 8.01
N ILE A 116 -7.73 8.46 7.32
CA ILE A 116 -9.06 8.48 6.70
C ILE A 116 -9.94 7.45 7.42
N GLU A 117 -11.17 7.85 7.74
CA GLU A 117 -12.16 6.91 8.25
C GLU A 117 -12.71 6.08 7.09
N TRP A 118 -12.62 4.76 7.23
CA TRP A 118 -13.12 3.82 6.26
C TRP A 118 -13.64 2.57 7.00
N ARG A 119 -14.91 2.25 6.81
CA ARG A 119 -15.57 1.09 7.45
C ARG A 119 -15.38 1.10 8.98
N ALA A 120 -15.59 2.27 9.59
CA ALA A 120 -15.44 2.49 11.04
C ALA A 120 -14.02 2.33 11.58
N HIS A 121 -13.02 2.27 10.72
CA HIS A 121 -11.60 2.23 11.08
C HIS A 121 -10.90 3.53 10.65
N ARG A 122 -9.90 3.92 11.42
CA ARG A 122 -9.04 5.05 11.08
C ARG A 122 -7.78 4.50 10.42
N ILE A 123 -7.66 4.72 9.12
CA ILE A 123 -6.62 4.11 8.29
C ILE A 123 -5.61 5.16 7.83
N PRO A 124 -4.31 5.03 8.20
CA PRO A 124 -3.28 5.87 7.61
C PRO A 124 -3.21 5.59 6.10
N THR A 125 -3.39 6.61 5.30
CA THR A 125 -3.55 6.47 3.84
C THR A 125 -2.81 7.60 3.16
N VAL A 126 -2.19 7.32 2.00
CA VAL A 126 -1.66 8.39 1.17
C VAL A 126 -2.81 9.32 0.77
N SER A 127 -2.53 10.63 0.70
CA SER A 127 -3.54 11.58 0.27
C SER A 127 -3.96 11.29 -1.16
N ARG A 128 -5.11 11.82 -1.56
CA ARG A 128 -5.56 11.69 -2.95
C ARG A 128 -4.51 12.21 -3.93
N ARG A 129 -3.92 13.37 -3.63
CA ARG A 129 -2.84 13.95 -4.42
C ARG A 129 -1.61 13.03 -4.48
N GLY A 130 -1.21 12.50 -3.34
CA GLY A 130 -0.09 11.55 -3.25
C GLY A 130 -0.35 10.28 -4.05
N LEU A 131 -1.57 9.76 -3.96
CA LEU A 131 -1.98 8.58 -4.72
C LEU A 131 -1.90 8.84 -6.23
N LEU A 132 -2.37 10.00 -6.69
CA LEU A 132 -2.26 10.40 -8.09
C LEU A 132 -0.81 10.49 -8.55
N GLU A 133 0.07 11.05 -7.74
CA GLU A 133 1.50 11.11 -8.03
C GLU A 133 2.10 9.72 -8.19
N MET A 134 1.78 8.80 -7.29
CA MET A 134 2.27 7.42 -7.35
C MET A 134 1.75 6.69 -8.59
N LYS A 135 0.48 6.89 -8.93
CA LYS A 135 -0.14 6.28 -10.12
C LYS A 135 0.50 6.79 -11.42
N ARG A 136 0.78 8.08 -11.51
CA ARG A 136 1.46 8.66 -12.67
C ARG A 136 2.87 8.12 -12.81
N LEU A 137 3.56 7.93 -11.68
CA LEU A 137 4.91 7.38 -11.66
C LEU A 137 4.94 5.94 -12.15
N ALA A 138 3.97 5.12 -11.76
CA ALA A 138 3.85 3.72 -12.19
C ALA A 138 3.42 3.58 -13.66
N GLY A 139 2.44 4.38 -14.10
CA GLY A 139 2.07 4.54 -15.50
C GLY A 139 1.51 3.32 -16.23
N ARG A 140 1.03 2.30 -15.49
CA ARG A 140 0.40 1.12 -16.11
C ARG A 140 -1.02 1.46 -16.56
N TYR A 141 -1.64 0.61 -17.41
CA TYR A 141 -3.01 0.83 -17.87
C TYR A 141 -4.00 0.96 -16.72
N GLN A 142 -3.88 0.10 -15.70
CA GLN A 142 -4.75 0.19 -14.53
C GLN A 142 -4.52 1.51 -13.77
N ASP A 143 -3.28 1.97 -13.69
CA ASP A 143 -2.96 3.24 -13.03
C ASP A 143 -3.58 4.43 -13.76
N LEU A 144 -3.56 4.43 -15.09
CA LEU A 144 -4.18 5.47 -15.90
C LEU A 144 -5.70 5.49 -15.71
N ALA A 145 -6.34 4.32 -15.66
CA ALA A 145 -7.76 4.21 -15.38
C ALA A 145 -8.12 4.71 -13.98
N ASP A 146 -7.30 4.39 -12.99
CA ASP A 146 -7.48 4.85 -11.62
C ASP A 146 -7.34 6.39 -11.52
N ILE A 147 -6.38 6.97 -12.22
CA ILE A 147 -6.19 8.43 -12.29
C ILE A 147 -7.44 9.09 -12.83
N GLU A 148 -7.98 8.61 -13.92
CA GLU A 148 -9.19 9.14 -14.52
C GLU A 148 -10.37 9.10 -13.55
N ALA A 149 -10.57 7.97 -12.88
CA ALA A 149 -11.64 7.78 -11.92
C ALA A 149 -11.50 8.72 -10.71
N LEU A 150 -10.29 8.85 -10.16
CA LEU A 150 -10.01 9.71 -9.02
C LEU A 150 -10.17 11.19 -9.36
N GLU A 151 -9.77 11.61 -10.55
CA GLU A 151 -9.91 12.99 -11.01
C GLU A 151 -11.37 13.36 -11.23
N LYS A 152 -12.16 12.45 -11.82
CA LYS A 152 -13.61 12.66 -11.97
C LYS A 152 -14.33 12.77 -10.63
N GLY A 153 -13.94 11.95 -9.66
CA GLY A 153 -14.50 11.96 -8.32
C GLY A 153 -14.30 13.29 -7.58
N ALA A 154 -13.24 14.04 -7.92
CA ALA A 154 -12.97 15.33 -7.33
C ALA A 154 -13.96 16.41 -7.79
N ASP A 155 -14.52 16.26 -8.99
CA ASP A 155 -15.40 17.21 -9.61
C ASP A 155 -16.88 16.95 -9.27
N ALA A 156 -17.15 15.89 -8.53
CA ALA A 156 -18.50 15.48 -8.16
C ALA A 156 -19.00 16.20 -6.90
#